data_39cf929b8b5ef8c840ac7b18c7422278
#
_entry.id   39cf929b8b5ef8c840ac7b18c7422278
#
_cell.length_a   1.000
_cell.length_b   1.000
_cell.length_c   1.000
_cell.angle_alpha   90.00
_cell.angle_beta   90.00
_cell.angle_gamma   90.00
#
_symmetry.space_group_name_H-M   'P 1'
#
loop_
_entity.id
_entity.type
_entity.pdbx_description
1 polymer ?
#
loop_
_entity_poly.entity_id
_entity_poly.type
_entity_poly.pdbx_seq_one_letter_code
_entity_poly.pdbx_strand_id
1 'polypeptide(L)'
;ILAQQYFQRAASLALTIEEEFKASGRVSREAKQRPTGIWVLQAVAMPAVLIETGFISNPEEEEYLNSENGQNELCEAITKALLRYKNSLENQQKANAN
;
A
#
# COMPACT_ATOMS: atom_id res chain seq x y z
N ILE A 1 -20.67 8.71 1.49
CA ILE A 1 -20.85 7.70 0.44
C ILE A 1 -19.59 7.59 -0.41
N LEU A 2 -19.13 8.66 -1.08
CA LEU A 2 -17.87 8.62 -1.81
C LEU A 2 -16.69 8.41 -0.88
N ALA A 3 -16.70 9.04 0.29
CA ALA A 3 -15.64 8.87 1.29
C ALA A 3 -15.54 7.42 1.77
N GLN A 4 -16.67 6.73 1.93
CA GLN A 4 -16.68 5.32 2.30
C GLN A 4 -16.10 4.44 1.19
N GLN A 5 -16.42 4.74 -0.06
CA GLN A 5 -15.88 4.01 -1.21
C GLN A 5 -14.37 4.19 -1.32
N TYR A 6 -13.90 5.41 -1.10
CA TYR A 6 -12.46 5.68 -1.10
C TYR A 6 -11.75 4.95 0.03
N PHE A 7 -12.36 4.94 1.21
CA PHE A 7 -11.80 4.21 2.35
C PHE A 7 -11.72 2.70 2.08
N GLN A 8 -12.79 2.11 1.55
CA GLN A 8 -12.81 0.67 1.23
C GLN A 8 -11.75 0.32 0.19
N ARG A 9 -11.60 1.14 -0.83
CA ARG A 9 -10.59 0.94 -1.86
C ARG A 9 -9.17 1.14 -1.32
N ALA A 10 -8.99 2.13 -0.46
CA ALA A 10 -7.70 2.35 0.21
C ALA A 10 -7.33 1.17 1.09
N ALA A 11 -8.28 0.61 1.84
CA ALA A 11 -8.06 -0.57 2.67
C ALA A 11 -7.66 -1.78 1.81
N SER A 12 -8.33 -1.98 0.67
CA SER A 12 -7.99 -3.05 -0.26
C SER A 12 -6.58 -2.89 -0.81
N LEU A 13 -6.20 -1.68 -1.21
CA LEU A 13 -4.84 -1.39 -1.68
C LEU A 13 -3.81 -1.63 -0.57
N ALA A 14 -4.08 -1.17 0.64
CA ALA A 14 -3.18 -1.35 1.78
C ALA A 14 -2.94 -2.84 2.09
N LEU A 15 -4.00 -3.66 2.07
CA LEU A 15 -3.88 -5.10 2.28
C LEU A 15 -3.08 -5.77 1.16
N THR A 16 -3.27 -5.34 -0.07
CA THR A 16 -2.53 -5.86 -1.22
C THR A 16 -1.03 -5.53 -1.10
N ILE A 17 -0.70 -4.32 -0.69
CA ILE A 17 0.68 -3.91 -0.43
C ILE A 17 1.29 -4.77 0.68
N GLU A 18 0.55 -4.99 1.76
CA GLU A 18 0.99 -5.84 2.87
C GLU A 18 1.31 -7.25 2.40
N GLU A 19 0.44 -7.84 1.58
CA GLU A 19 0.67 -9.18 1.03
C GLU A 19 1.96 -9.24 0.21
N GLU A 20 2.22 -8.23 -0.62
CA GLU A 20 3.44 -8.20 -1.43
C GLU A 20 4.68 -8.00 -0.57
N PHE A 21 4.61 -7.21 0.49
CA PHE A 21 5.73 -7.07 1.42
C PHE A 21 6.03 -8.39 2.14
N LYS A 22 5.01 -9.11 2.57
CA LYS A 22 5.18 -10.44 3.17
C LYS A 22 5.79 -11.43 2.18
N ALA A 23 5.34 -11.41 0.94
CA ALA A 23 5.86 -12.28 -0.11
C ALA A 23 7.33 -11.98 -0.42
N SER A 24 7.78 -10.74 -0.24
CA SER A 24 9.19 -10.36 -0.43
C SER A 24 10.07 -10.69 0.78
N GLY A 25 9.50 -11.25 1.84
CA GLY A 25 10.23 -11.62 3.05
C GLY A 25 10.31 -10.52 4.11
N ARG A 26 9.63 -9.40 3.91
CA ARG A 26 9.60 -8.32 4.90
C ARG A 26 8.63 -8.65 6.03
N VAL A 27 8.98 -8.23 7.25
CA VAL A 27 8.08 -8.33 8.39
C VAL A 27 7.03 -7.22 8.26
N SER A 28 5.77 -7.63 8.17
CA SER A 28 4.66 -6.68 8.07
C SER A 28 4.15 -6.30 9.46
N ARG A 29 3.78 -5.03 9.61
CA ARG A 29 3.13 -4.52 10.81
C ARG A 29 1.63 -4.40 10.66
N GLU A 30 1.08 -5.02 9.65
CA GLU A 30 -0.33 -5.03 9.32
C GLU A 30 -0.84 -3.67 8.83
N ALA A 31 -1.81 -3.73 7.94
CA ALA A 31 -2.51 -2.54 7.46
C ALA A 31 -3.42 -2.00 8.57
N LYS A 32 -3.36 -0.71 8.82
CA LYS A 32 -4.13 -0.06 9.88
C LYS A 32 -4.75 1.23 9.40
N GLN A 33 -5.93 1.54 9.94
CA GLN A 33 -6.48 2.87 9.83
C GLN A 33 -5.86 3.74 10.92
N ARG A 34 -5.38 4.92 10.56
CA ARG A 34 -4.84 5.84 11.55
C ARG A 34 -5.98 6.48 12.34
N PRO A 35 -5.89 6.51 13.69
CA PRO A 35 -6.93 7.17 14.50
C PRO A 35 -6.98 8.68 14.26
N THR A 36 -5.83 9.31 13.95
CA THR A 36 -5.76 10.71 13.55
C THR A 36 -5.45 10.77 12.06
N GLY A 37 -6.29 11.47 11.30
CA GLY A 37 -6.10 11.58 9.86
C GLY A 37 -4.84 12.34 9.48
N ILE A 38 -4.35 12.06 8.29
CA ILE A 38 -3.25 12.80 7.67
C ILE A 38 -3.87 13.69 6.60
N TRP A 39 -3.67 15.00 6.76
CA TRP A 39 -4.37 15.99 5.93
C TRP A 39 -4.22 15.73 4.44
N VAL A 40 -2.99 15.44 3.97
CA VAL A 40 -2.76 15.24 2.54
C VAL A 40 -3.54 14.03 2.00
N LEU A 41 -3.72 12.99 2.81
CA LEU A 41 -4.51 11.81 2.40
C LEU A 41 -6.00 12.10 2.40
N GLN A 42 -6.46 12.96 3.31
CA GLN A 42 -7.87 13.33 3.41
C GLN A 42 -8.27 14.35 2.35
N ALA A 43 -7.33 15.18 1.91
CA ALA A 43 -7.60 16.26 0.97
C ALA A 43 -7.81 15.78 -0.46
N VAL A 44 -7.38 14.57 -0.80
CA VAL A 44 -7.51 14.03 -2.17
C VAL A 44 -8.85 13.31 -2.33
N ALA A 45 -9.47 13.46 -3.48
CA ALA A 45 -10.74 12.82 -3.81
C ALA A 45 -10.47 11.48 -4.51
N MET A 46 -9.75 10.59 -3.82
CA MET A 46 -9.39 9.27 -4.34
C MET A 46 -8.91 8.39 -3.19
N PRO A 47 -8.83 7.07 -3.38
CA PRO A 47 -8.19 6.18 -2.41
C PRO A 47 -6.74 6.59 -2.18
N ALA A 48 -6.32 6.61 -0.92
CA ALA A 48 -4.97 7.03 -0.56
C ALA A 48 -4.45 6.20 0.62
N VAL A 49 -3.16 5.86 0.58
CA VAL A 49 -2.51 5.08 1.63
C VAL A 49 -1.16 5.70 1.97
N LEU A 50 -0.73 5.50 3.21
CA LEU A 50 0.62 5.80 3.66
C LEU A 50 1.38 4.49 3.77
N ILE A 51 2.53 4.41 3.11
CA ILE A 51 3.39 3.23 3.16
C ILE A 51 4.59 3.55 4.05
N GLU A 52 4.70 2.84 5.17
CA GLU A 52 5.85 2.92 6.06
C GLU A 52 6.78 1.76 5.72
N THR A 53 7.95 2.06 5.18
CA THR A 53 8.86 1.06 4.64
C THR A 53 9.80 0.45 5.68
N GLY A 54 9.93 1.09 6.84
CA GLY A 54 10.76 0.61 7.93
C GLY A 54 11.14 1.73 8.88
N PHE A 55 11.94 1.42 9.89
CA PHE A 55 12.38 2.38 10.90
C PHE A 55 13.88 2.62 10.79
N ILE A 56 14.27 3.84 10.51
CA ILE A 56 15.70 4.20 10.39
C ILE A 56 16.41 4.15 11.75
N SER A 57 15.66 4.09 12.85
CA SER A 57 16.24 3.87 14.18
C SER A 57 16.73 2.44 14.40
N ASN A 58 16.34 1.49 13.55
CA ASN A 58 16.85 0.12 13.57
C ASN A 58 18.01 0.03 12.58
N PRO A 59 19.23 -0.33 13.03
CA PRO A 59 20.39 -0.33 12.13
C PRO A 59 20.27 -1.27 10.93
N GLU A 60 19.63 -2.42 11.10
CA GLU A 60 19.43 -3.37 9.99
C GLU A 60 18.45 -2.81 8.96
N GLU A 61 17.37 -2.20 9.42
CA GLU A 61 16.40 -1.56 8.53
C GLU A 61 16.99 -0.34 7.83
N GLU A 62 17.78 0.46 8.56
CA GLU A 62 18.47 1.60 7.97
C GLU A 62 19.39 1.16 6.83
N GLU A 63 20.21 0.12 7.08
CA GLU A 63 21.09 -0.42 6.05
C GLU A 63 20.32 -0.92 4.84
N TYR A 64 19.22 -1.65 5.07
CA TYR A 64 18.36 -2.15 4.00
C TYR A 64 17.76 -1.02 3.17
N LEU A 65 17.22 0.00 3.83
CA LEU A 65 16.57 1.14 3.16
C LEU A 65 17.57 1.98 2.37
N ASN A 66 18.84 1.99 2.77
CA ASN A 66 19.89 2.71 2.08
C ASN A 66 20.59 1.88 1.01
N SER A 67 20.27 0.59 0.90
CA SER A 67 20.86 -0.28 -0.10
C SER A 67 20.08 -0.23 -1.42
N GLU A 68 20.79 -0.40 -2.52
CA GLU A 68 20.16 -0.49 -3.85
C GLU A 68 19.22 -1.70 -3.93
N ASN A 69 19.63 -2.84 -3.41
CA ASN A 69 18.81 -4.04 -3.38
C ASN A 69 17.54 -3.84 -2.59
N GLY A 70 17.63 -3.24 -1.39
CA GLY A 70 16.47 -2.98 -0.55
C GLY A 70 15.49 -2.04 -1.23
N GLN A 71 15.97 -0.98 -1.83
CA GLN A 71 15.13 -0.03 -2.55
C GLN A 71 14.45 -0.69 -3.74
N ASN A 72 15.17 -1.51 -4.50
CA ASN A 72 14.59 -2.23 -5.64
C ASN A 72 13.53 -3.23 -5.20
N GLU A 73 13.77 -3.97 -4.13
CA GLU A 73 12.79 -4.93 -3.59
C GLU A 73 11.51 -4.24 -3.15
N LEU A 74 11.62 -3.12 -2.44
CA LEU A 74 10.47 -2.35 -2.02
C LEU A 74 9.69 -1.80 -3.21
N CYS A 75 10.38 -1.24 -4.18
CA CYS A 75 9.75 -0.72 -5.39
C CYS A 75 9.03 -1.82 -6.19
N GLU A 76 9.64 -2.99 -6.30
CA GLU A 76 9.01 -4.13 -6.98
C GLU A 76 7.73 -4.57 -6.25
N ALA A 77 7.79 -4.67 -4.93
CA ALA A 77 6.62 -5.07 -4.13
C ALA A 77 5.49 -4.08 -4.29
N ILE A 78 5.79 -2.78 -4.19
CA ILE A 78 4.79 -1.72 -4.36
C ILE A 78 4.21 -1.74 -5.77
N THR A 79 5.05 -1.89 -6.78
CA THR A 79 4.62 -1.96 -8.18
C THR A 79 3.69 -3.14 -8.41
N LYS A 80 4.04 -4.32 -7.92
CA LYS A 80 3.18 -5.51 -8.01
C LYS A 80 1.83 -5.28 -7.34
N ALA A 81 1.84 -4.67 -6.15
CA ALA A 81 0.61 -4.37 -5.42
C ALA A 81 -0.29 -3.41 -6.21
N LEU A 82 0.28 -2.36 -6.78
CA LEU A 82 -0.47 -1.39 -7.58
C LEU A 82 -1.07 -2.04 -8.83
N LEU A 83 -0.31 -2.89 -9.51
CA LEU A 83 -0.81 -3.61 -10.69
C LEU A 83 -1.94 -4.57 -10.33
N ARG A 84 -1.81 -5.31 -9.22
CA ARG A 84 -2.87 -6.20 -8.74
C ARG A 84 -4.12 -5.40 -8.39
N TYR A 85 -3.97 -4.28 -7.71
CA TYR A 85 -5.08 -3.42 -7.35
C TYR A 85 -5.78 -2.88 -8.60
N LYS A 86 -5.01 -2.37 -9.55
CA LYS A 86 -5.54 -1.88 -10.83
C LYS A 86 -6.33 -2.96 -11.56
N ASN A 87 -5.76 -4.15 -11.68
CA ASN A 87 -6.40 -5.26 -12.37
C ASN A 87 -7.69 -5.69 -11.66
N SER A 88 -7.69 -5.70 -10.33
CA SER A 88 -8.88 -6.02 -9.55
C SER A 88 -10.00 -5.02 -9.80
N LEU A 89 -9.69 -3.73 -9.83
CA LEU A 89 -10.67 -2.68 -10.13
C LEU A 89 -11.23 -2.81 -11.54
N GLU A 90 -10.38 -3.05 -12.53
CA GLU A 90 -10.80 -3.19 -13.92
C GLU A 90 -11.70 -4.42 -14.09
N ASN A 91 -11.38 -5.52 -13.43
CA ASN A 91 -12.21 -6.72 -13.47
C ASN A 91 -13.57 -6.50 -12.82
N GLN A 92 -13.62 -5.75 -11.71
CA GLN A 92 -14.89 -5.39 -11.08
C GLN A 92 -15.73 -4.49 -12.00
N GLN A 93 -15.11 -3.54 -12.67
CA GLN A 93 -15.80 -2.66 -13.63
C GLN A 93 -16.38 -3.45 -14.79
N LYS A 94 -15.63 -4.41 -15.32
CA LYS A 94 -16.12 -5.29 -16.41
C LYS A 94 -17.29 -6.13 -15.94
N ALA A 95 -17.23 -6.70 -14.75
CA ALA A 95 -18.32 -7.50 -14.19
C ALA A 95 -19.58 -6.68 -14.00
N ASN A 96 -19.44 -5.41 -13.59
CA ASN A 96 -20.56 -4.51 -13.35
C ASN A 96 -21.12 -3.90 -14.64
N ALA A 97 -20.38 -3.93 -15.74
CA ALA A 97 -20.80 -3.40 -17.02
C ALA A 97 -21.79 -4.32 -17.76
N ASN A 98 -21.88 -5.57 -17.34
CA ASN A 98 -22.80 -6.55 -17.90
C ASN A 98 -24.07 -6.62 -17.06
#